data_2413c5b770700efe55a70981d7930aea
#
_entry.id   2413c5b770700efe55a70981d7930aea
#
_cell.length_a   1.000
_cell.length_b   1.000
_cell.length_c   1.000
_cell.angle_alpha   90.00
_cell.angle_beta   90.00
_cell.angle_gamma   90.00
#
_symmetry.space_group_name_H-M   'P 1'
#
loop_
_entity.id
_entity.type
_entity.pdbx_description
1 polymer ?
#
loop_
_entity_poly.entity_id
_entity_poly.type
_entity_poly.pdbx_seq_one_letter_code
_entity_poly.pdbx_strand_id
1 'polypeptide(L)'
;MADAVGLRLRRLAADAQVLVVTHSPQVAARANAHWRISKAGDAERIRTAVETLSPADREEEIARMLAGAQITDAARAAARALMHA
;
A
#
# COMPACT_ATOMS: atom_id res chain seq x y z
N MET A 1 -15.64 -2.80 -5.47
CA MET A 1 -14.88 -3.47 -6.53
C MET A 1 -13.43 -3.66 -6.19
N ALA A 2 -12.70 -2.62 -5.81
CA ALA A 2 -11.29 -2.74 -5.46
C ALA A 2 -11.03 -3.67 -4.27
N ASP A 3 -11.92 -3.68 -3.27
CA ASP A 3 -11.78 -4.57 -2.13
C ASP A 3 -11.95 -6.05 -2.52
N ALA A 4 -12.87 -6.34 -3.42
CA ALA A 4 -13.07 -7.69 -3.95
C ALA A 4 -11.85 -8.16 -4.76
N VAL A 5 -11.22 -7.27 -5.52
CA VAL A 5 -9.99 -7.56 -6.26
C VAL A 5 -8.86 -7.88 -5.27
N GLY A 6 -8.70 -7.08 -4.24
CA GLY A 6 -7.68 -7.31 -3.21
C GLY A 6 -7.84 -8.66 -2.52
N LEU A 7 -9.07 -9.03 -2.16
CA LEU A 7 -9.35 -10.33 -1.54
C LEU A 7 -9.03 -11.51 -2.45
N ARG A 8 -9.34 -11.40 -3.73
CA ARG A 8 -9.04 -12.46 -4.70
C ARG A 8 -7.54 -12.64 -4.88
N LEU A 9 -6.80 -11.54 -4.97
CA LEU A 9 -5.33 -11.58 -5.07
C LEU A 9 -4.72 -12.21 -3.82
N ARG A 10 -5.24 -11.89 -2.65
CA ARG A 10 -4.78 -12.48 -1.40
C ARG A 10 -5.02 -14.00 -1.37
N ARG A 11 -6.14 -14.46 -1.88
CA ARG A 11 -6.43 -15.89 -1.98
C ARG A 11 -5.49 -16.61 -2.93
N LEU A 12 -5.19 -16.01 -4.07
CA LEU A 12 -4.20 -16.53 -5.02
C LEU A 12 -2.80 -16.63 -4.37
N ALA A 13 -2.45 -15.67 -3.54
CA ALA A 13 -1.15 -15.63 -2.88
C ALA A 13 -0.96 -16.73 -1.84
N ALA A 14 -2.03 -17.43 -1.43
CA ALA A 14 -1.91 -18.58 -0.54
C ALA A 14 -1.19 -19.76 -1.21
N ASP A 15 -1.35 -19.91 -2.53
CA ASP A 15 -0.80 -21.03 -3.29
C ASP A 15 0.28 -20.61 -4.29
N ALA A 16 0.51 -19.33 -4.45
CA ALA A 16 1.45 -18.78 -5.43
C ALA A 16 2.03 -17.46 -4.93
N GLN A 17 3.17 -17.07 -5.49
CA GLN A 17 3.71 -15.74 -5.26
C GLN A 17 3.02 -14.77 -6.20
N VAL A 18 2.43 -13.70 -5.63
CA VAL A 18 1.71 -12.68 -6.39
C VAL A 18 2.35 -11.32 -6.12
N LEU A 19 2.78 -10.65 -7.17
CA LEU A 19 3.28 -9.28 -7.11
C LEU A 19 2.28 -8.37 -7.82
N VAL A 20 1.83 -7.34 -7.11
CA VAL A 20 0.83 -6.40 -7.62
C VAL A 20 1.37 -4.98 -7.53
N VAL A 21 1.24 -4.23 -8.62
CA VAL A 21 1.51 -2.79 -8.63
C VAL A 21 0.16 -2.08 -8.67
N THR A 22 -0.10 -1.26 -7.67
CA THR A 22 -1.41 -0.61 -7.54
C THR A 22 -1.28 0.75 -6.87
N HIS A 23 -2.23 1.64 -7.18
CA HIS A 23 -2.45 2.88 -6.44
C HIS A 23 -3.74 2.81 -5.59
N SER A 24 -4.36 1.64 -5.52
CA SER A 24 -5.58 1.44 -4.74
C SER A 24 -5.25 1.05 -3.30
N PRO A 25 -5.67 1.85 -2.30
CA PRO A 25 -5.45 1.50 -0.90
C PRO A 25 -6.17 0.21 -0.50
N GLN A 26 -7.33 -0.08 -1.09
CA GLN A 26 -8.08 -1.29 -0.82
C GLN A 26 -7.32 -2.55 -1.25
N VAL A 27 -6.65 -2.49 -2.39
CA VAL A 27 -5.81 -3.60 -2.88
C VAL A 27 -4.55 -3.72 -2.03
N ALA A 28 -3.86 -2.60 -1.80
CA ALA A 28 -2.62 -2.59 -1.01
C ALA A 28 -2.83 -3.11 0.42
N ALA A 29 -3.97 -2.79 1.03
CA ALA A 29 -4.28 -3.20 2.40
C ALA A 29 -4.41 -4.72 2.57
N ARG A 30 -4.71 -5.45 1.49
CA ARG A 30 -4.89 -6.91 1.54
C ARG A 30 -3.59 -7.69 1.32
N ALA A 31 -2.51 -7.02 0.97
CA ALA A 31 -1.24 -7.68 0.71
C ALA A 31 -0.61 -8.21 2.02
N ASN A 32 0.14 -9.29 1.91
CA ASN A 32 0.89 -9.85 3.03
C ASN A 32 2.17 -9.05 3.30
N ALA A 33 2.72 -8.42 2.25
CA ALA A 33 3.88 -7.54 2.33
C ALA A 33 3.62 -6.31 1.46
N HIS A 34 4.20 -5.18 1.83
CA HIS A 34 4.01 -3.93 1.12
C HIS A 34 5.37 -3.28 0.86
N TRP A 35 5.66 -3.02 -0.39
CA TRP A 35 6.85 -2.29 -0.82
C TRP A 35 6.43 -0.94 -1.36
N ARG A 36 7.11 0.10 -0.92
CA ARG A 36 6.89 1.44 -1.42
C ARG A 36 7.98 1.79 -2.42
N ILE A 37 7.55 2.25 -3.60
CA ILE A 37 8.47 2.74 -4.62
C ILE A 37 8.51 4.25 -4.50
N SER A 38 9.71 4.80 -4.35
CA SER A 38 9.93 6.23 -4.29
C SER A 38 10.96 6.66 -5.32
N LYS A 39 10.80 7.88 -5.82
CA LYS A 39 11.76 8.52 -6.72
C LYS A 39 12.32 9.74 -6.04
N ALA A 40 13.63 9.84 -6.02
CA ALA A 40 14.33 10.97 -5.46
C ALA A 40 15.43 11.45 -6.43
N GLY A 41 15.77 12.72 -6.35
CA GLY A 41 16.79 13.31 -7.20
C GLY A 41 16.30 14.55 -7.92
N ASP A 42 17.18 15.11 -8.74
CA ASP A 42 16.89 16.29 -9.56
C ASP A 42 16.60 15.92 -11.02
N ALA A 43 16.48 16.94 -11.89
CA ALA A 43 16.18 16.74 -13.30
C ALA A 43 17.24 15.93 -14.06
N GLU A 44 18.47 15.86 -13.54
CA GLU A 44 19.58 15.16 -14.18
C GLU A 44 19.80 13.75 -13.64
N ARG A 45 19.40 13.48 -12.39
CA ARG A 45 19.57 12.17 -11.76
C ARG A 45 18.33 11.83 -10.93
N ILE A 46 17.56 10.89 -11.45
CA ILE A 46 16.43 10.32 -10.72
C ILE A 46 16.84 8.93 -10.23
N ARG A 47 16.70 8.71 -8.92
CA ARG A 47 16.90 7.41 -8.31
C ARG A 47 15.57 6.84 -7.87
N THR A 48 15.34 5.60 -8.24
CA THR A 48 14.19 4.84 -7.76
C THR A 48 14.65 3.96 -6.62
N ALA A 49 13.95 4.04 -5.50
CA ALA A 49 14.18 3.18 -4.35
C ALA A 49 12.95 2.33 -4.08
N VAL A 50 13.17 1.10 -3.64
CA VAL A 50 12.12 0.20 -3.19
C VAL A 50 12.41 -0.13 -1.74
N GLU A 51 11.46 0.14 -0.85
CA GLU A 51 11.64 -0.17 0.56
C GLU A 51 10.49 -1.04 1.07
N THR A 52 10.84 -2.04 1.88
CA THR A 52 9.88 -2.87 2.57
C THR A 52 9.34 -2.10 3.76
N LEU A 53 8.02 -1.98 3.85
CA LEU A 53 7.37 -1.22 4.92
C LEU A 53 7.13 -2.12 6.15
N SER A 54 7.45 -1.57 7.33
CA SER A 54 7.02 -2.15 8.60
C SER A 54 5.50 -2.04 8.75
N PRO A 55 4.86 -2.78 9.67
CA PRO A 55 3.42 -2.63 9.89
C PRO A 55 2.99 -1.19 10.19
N ALA A 56 3.77 -0.44 10.97
CA ALA A 56 3.47 0.96 11.29
C ALA A 56 3.60 1.86 10.05
N ASP A 57 4.67 1.71 9.30
CA ASP A 57 4.90 2.48 8.08
C ASP A 57 3.90 2.13 6.99
N ARG A 58 3.45 0.90 6.94
CA ARG A 58 2.42 0.43 6.03
C ARG A 58 1.08 1.09 6.31
N GLU A 59 0.69 1.18 7.58
CA GLU A 59 -0.53 1.88 7.99
C GLU A 59 -0.49 3.34 7.56
N GLU A 60 0.65 4.00 7.77
CA GLU A 60 0.84 5.40 7.38
C GLU A 60 0.78 5.56 5.86
N GLU A 61 1.37 4.65 5.09
CA GLU A 61 1.31 4.70 3.64
C GLU A 61 -0.11 4.50 3.10
N ILE A 62 -0.87 3.56 3.65
CA ILE A 62 -2.26 3.35 3.26
C ILE A 62 -3.11 4.57 3.64
N ALA A 63 -2.85 5.17 4.79
CA ALA A 63 -3.50 6.42 5.18
C ALA A 63 -3.21 7.55 4.18
N ARG A 64 -1.97 7.67 3.73
CA ARG A 64 -1.59 8.63 2.69
C ARG A 64 -2.33 8.39 1.39
N MET A 65 -2.46 7.14 0.97
CA MET A 65 -3.19 6.76 -0.24
C MET A 65 -4.68 7.13 -0.15
N LEU A 66 -5.25 7.06 1.04
CA LEU A 66 -6.65 7.44 1.29
C LEU A 66 -6.84 8.96 1.36
N ALA A 67 -5.92 9.65 2.01
CA ALA A 67 -6.08 11.07 2.33
C ALA A 67 -5.49 12.02 1.28
N GLY A 68 -4.51 11.56 0.49
CA GLY A 68 -3.80 12.41 -0.44
C GLY A 68 -2.71 13.25 0.25
N ALA A 69 -2.76 14.58 0.11
CA ALA A 69 -1.65 15.46 0.50
C ALA A 69 -1.41 15.52 2.01
N GLN A 70 -2.47 15.42 2.83
CA GLN A 70 -2.36 15.51 4.29
C GLN A 70 -2.99 14.30 4.94
N ILE A 71 -2.20 13.63 5.79
CA ILE A 71 -2.68 12.47 6.52
C ILE A 71 -3.38 12.93 7.80
N THR A 72 -4.63 12.51 7.94
CA THR A 72 -5.46 12.83 9.10
C THR A 72 -5.61 11.62 10.03
N ASP A 73 -6.05 11.84 11.25
CA ASP A 73 -6.33 10.74 12.17
C ASP A 73 -7.48 9.86 11.66
N ALA A 74 -8.45 10.45 10.97
CA ALA A 74 -9.52 9.71 10.33
C ALA A 74 -8.99 8.78 9.22
N ALA A 75 -8.02 9.24 8.43
CA ALA A 75 -7.39 8.42 7.40
C ALA A 75 -6.58 7.27 8.02
N ARG A 76 -5.89 7.51 9.13
CA ARG A 76 -5.17 6.45 9.86
C ARG A 76 -6.12 5.39 10.41
N ALA A 77 -7.25 5.82 10.97
CA ALA A 77 -8.27 4.89 11.45
C ALA A 77 -8.86 4.06 10.29
N ALA A 78 -9.11 4.69 9.15
CA ALA A 78 -9.60 4.01 7.96
C ALA A 78 -8.56 3.01 7.43
N ALA A 79 -7.28 3.37 7.43
CA ALA A 79 -6.20 2.48 7.03
C ALA A 79 -6.14 1.23 7.91
N ARG A 80 -6.22 1.41 9.22
CA ARG A 80 -6.27 0.27 10.17
C ARG A 80 -7.45 -0.63 9.89
N ALA A 81 -8.61 -0.06 9.65
CA ALA A 81 -9.83 -0.83 9.34
C ALA A 81 -9.66 -1.66 8.07
N LEU A 82 -9.06 -1.09 7.03
CA LEU A 82 -8.79 -1.81 5.78
C LEU A 82 -7.80 -2.96 5.98
N MET A 83 -6.72 -2.73 6.73
CA MET A 83 -5.66 -3.71 6.95
C MET A 83 -6.13 -4.90 7.79
N HIS A 84 -7.08 -4.70 8.66
CA HIS A 84 -7.55 -5.72 9.61
C HIS A 84 -8.96 -6.23 9.32
N ALA A 85 -9.49 -5.88 8.18
CA ALA A 85 -10.81 -6.34 7.76
C ALA A 85 -10.82 -7.82 7.36
#